data_9904fc5f06b98eb97ff2f3d5c20602eb
#
_entry.id   9904fc5f06b98eb97ff2f3d5c20602eb
#
_cell.length_a   1.000
_cell.length_b   1.000
_cell.length_c   1.000
_cell.angle_alpha   90.00
_cell.angle_beta   90.00
_cell.angle_gamma   90.00
#
_symmetry.space_group_name_H-M   'P 1'
#
loop_
_entity.id
_entity.type
_entity.pdbx_description
1 polymer ?
#
loop_
_entity_poly.entity_id
_entity_poly.type
_entity_poly.pdbx_seq_one_letter_code
_entity_poly.pdbx_strand_id
1 'polypeptide(L)'
;MSTTRLPVAPVSHASARHTPVRHSPGLGRPVSQRRAVAALAAAGVAWGTSVPLSKAALGWLSPGWLVVARFALAAAVLLVTVDRCALRAAFRWQVLAWGAVGFGGSVLVQNTGLARTSVTHTALLIGAGPILVAVIAAAWHRNVARPVAWAGFAVSLGGIVVVAGGHGGGATGFGDALVLLSVLMVATVTVAQGRLLEGQNPAAITAVQFVGAALAALPVAVCTGGLPHAPAPGGAGAVAVVAVVGLAIVGTLVPFTLFAYGQHAVSAEVAGAFLNLEPLIGSLAGVVFFADPAGPRLLIGGVAILGGIVMSSVPGLRRPGRARLAAVG
;
A
#
# COMPACT_ATOMS: atom_id res chain seq x y z
N MET A 1 -70.69 42.63 18.61
CA MET A 1 -69.46 42.20 17.89
C MET A 1 -69.10 40.80 18.36
N SER A 2 -69.48 39.82 17.61
CA SER A 2 -69.37 38.39 17.98
C SER A 2 -68.11 37.81 17.25
N THR A 3 -67.09 37.41 18.02
CA THR A 3 -65.88 36.81 17.49
C THR A 3 -66.02 35.30 17.50
N THR A 4 -66.27 34.74 16.33
CA THR A 4 -66.36 33.29 16.07
C THR A 4 -64.94 32.72 16.05
N ARG A 5 -64.56 31.88 17.02
CA ARG A 5 -63.32 31.09 16.99
C ARG A 5 -63.56 29.81 16.22
N LEU A 6 -62.76 29.61 15.19
CA LEU A 6 -62.69 28.35 14.44
C LEU A 6 -61.92 27.26 15.24
N PRO A 7 -62.38 26.02 15.22
CA PRO A 7 -61.72 24.93 15.93
C PRO A 7 -60.44 24.50 15.18
N VAL A 8 -59.32 24.40 15.95
CA VAL A 8 -58.03 23.85 15.49
C VAL A 8 -58.17 22.33 15.50
N ALA A 9 -57.98 21.70 14.34
CA ALA A 9 -57.94 20.24 14.21
C ALA A 9 -56.67 19.67 14.84
N PRO A 10 -56.72 18.50 15.52
CA PRO A 10 -55.53 17.87 16.09
C PRO A 10 -54.59 17.36 15.01
N VAL A 11 -53.31 17.72 15.08
CA VAL A 11 -52.25 17.19 14.24
C VAL A 11 -52.03 15.73 14.63
N SER A 12 -52.39 14.83 13.74
CA SER A 12 -52.09 13.40 13.86
C SER A 12 -50.59 13.15 13.71
N HIS A 13 -49.95 12.77 14.80
CA HIS A 13 -48.57 12.23 14.76
C HIS A 13 -48.59 10.89 14.06
N ALA A 14 -48.38 10.90 12.74
CA ALA A 14 -48.12 9.68 11.99
C ALA A 14 -46.77 9.11 12.49
N SER A 15 -46.88 8.04 13.27
CA SER A 15 -45.74 7.22 13.69
C SER A 15 -44.96 6.76 12.44
N ALA A 16 -43.79 7.36 12.22
CA ALA A 16 -42.88 6.90 11.18
C ALA A 16 -42.48 5.46 11.50
N ARG A 17 -43.09 4.53 10.78
CA ARG A 17 -42.69 3.12 10.81
C ARG A 17 -41.25 3.07 10.31
N HIS A 18 -40.32 2.80 11.23
CA HIS A 18 -38.95 2.43 10.88
C HIS A 18 -39.00 1.18 10.01
N THR A 19 -38.93 1.35 8.71
CA THR A 19 -38.63 0.25 7.80
C THR A 19 -37.23 -0.25 8.17
N PRO A 20 -37.05 -1.53 8.52
CA PRO A 20 -35.71 -2.06 8.78
C PRO A 20 -34.93 -1.96 7.48
N VAL A 21 -33.79 -1.25 7.55
CA VAL A 21 -32.82 -1.21 6.46
C VAL A 21 -32.45 -2.66 6.14
N ARG A 22 -32.89 -3.13 4.98
CA ARG A 22 -32.50 -4.43 4.44
C ARG A 22 -30.97 -4.41 4.33
N HIS A 23 -30.30 -5.11 5.23
CA HIS A 23 -28.89 -5.41 5.08
C HIS A 23 -28.72 -6.23 3.80
N SER A 24 -28.07 -5.64 2.81
CA SER A 24 -27.69 -6.35 1.59
C SER A 24 -26.86 -7.58 1.99
N PRO A 25 -27.23 -8.80 1.54
CA PRO A 25 -26.43 -9.99 1.81
C PRO A 25 -25.17 -9.93 0.94
N GLY A 26 -24.06 -9.49 1.53
CA GLY A 26 -22.79 -9.38 0.80
C GLY A 26 -21.64 -8.73 1.60
N LEU A 27 -21.96 -8.06 2.70
CA LEU A 27 -20.93 -7.51 3.58
C LEU A 27 -20.38 -8.65 4.45
N GLY A 28 -19.20 -9.14 4.10
CA GLY A 28 -18.43 -10.07 4.90
C GLY A 28 -18.36 -9.61 6.37
N ARG A 29 -18.24 -10.57 7.30
CA ARG A 29 -18.10 -10.31 8.75
C ARG A 29 -17.14 -9.16 8.98
N PRO A 30 -17.44 -8.23 9.90
CA PRO A 30 -16.54 -7.10 10.19
C PRO A 30 -15.15 -7.63 10.51
N VAL A 31 -14.16 -7.13 9.76
CA VAL A 31 -12.76 -7.53 9.94
C VAL A 31 -12.33 -7.12 11.35
N SER A 32 -11.89 -8.09 12.14
CA SER A 32 -11.39 -7.76 13.47
C SER A 32 -10.10 -6.94 13.36
N GLN A 33 -9.97 -5.91 14.18
CA GLN A 33 -8.80 -5.02 14.20
C GLN A 33 -7.48 -5.79 14.35
N ARG A 34 -7.48 -6.88 15.15
CA ARG A 34 -6.30 -7.76 15.30
C ARG A 34 -5.90 -8.43 13.98
N ARG A 35 -6.86 -8.91 13.20
CA ARG A 35 -6.60 -9.52 11.89
C ARG A 35 -6.10 -8.48 10.88
N ALA A 36 -6.65 -7.27 10.92
CA ALA A 36 -6.20 -6.17 10.08
C ALA A 36 -4.74 -5.80 10.35
N VAL A 37 -4.37 -5.65 11.64
CA VAL A 37 -2.99 -5.36 12.06
C VAL A 37 -2.04 -6.50 11.67
N ALA A 38 -2.43 -7.76 11.88
CA ALA A 38 -1.63 -8.90 11.47
C ALA A 38 -1.42 -8.95 9.94
N ALA A 39 -2.46 -8.62 9.16
CA ALA A 39 -2.36 -8.55 7.71
C ALA A 39 -1.41 -7.43 7.25
N LEU A 40 -1.47 -6.25 7.88
CA LEU A 40 -0.56 -5.14 7.58
C LEU A 40 0.90 -5.48 7.94
N ALA A 41 1.12 -6.12 9.08
CA ALA A 41 2.46 -6.57 9.47
C ALA A 41 3.00 -7.62 8.49
N ALA A 42 2.19 -8.61 8.11
CA ALA A 42 2.57 -9.62 7.13
C ALA A 42 2.84 -9.00 5.74
N ALA A 43 2.07 -7.98 5.34
CA ALA A 43 2.31 -7.24 4.10
C ALA A 43 3.66 -6.53 4.13
N GLY A 44 4.00 -5.83 5.21
CA GLY A 44 5.28 -5.14 5.37
C GLY A 44 6.48 -6.10 5.34
N VAL A 45 6.36 -7.26 6.00
CA VAL A 45 7.38 -8.33 5.95
C VAL A 45 7.54 -8.85 4.52
N ALA A 46 6.44 -9.13 3.82
CA ALA A 46 6.48 -9.65 2.45
C ALA A 46 7.10 -8.63 1.48
N TRP A 47 6.78 -7.33 1.60
CA TRP A 47 7.42 -6.29 0.79
C TRP A 47 8.93 -6.19 1.01
N GLY A 48 9.42 -6.40 2.24
CA GLY A 48 10.84 -6.41 2.52
C GLY A 48 11.64 -7.43 1.70
N THR A 49 10.98 -8.50 1.20
CA THR A 49 11.61 -9.47 0.31
C THR A 49 11.61 -9.03 -1.17
N SER A 50 10.89 -7.97 -1.52
CA SER A 50 10.71 -7.59 -2.92
C SER A 50 11.95 -6.99 -3.57
N VAL A 51 12.82 -6.30 -2.80
CA VAL A 51 14.06 -5.71 -3.34
C VAL A 51 15.03 -6.77 -3.86
N PRO A 52 15.42 -7.81 -3.09
CA PRO A 52 16.28 -8.88 -3.57
C PRO A 52 15.66 -9.65 -4.74
N LEU A 53 14.35 -9.93 -4.69
CA LEU A 53 13.66 -10.59 -5.80
C LEU A 53 13.64 -9.71 -7.06
N SER A 54 13.41 -8.39 -6.94
CA SER A 54 13.47 -7.47 -8.06
C SER A 54 14.86 -7.42 -8.67
N LYS A 55 15.92 -7.37 -7.85
CA LYS A 55 17.30 -7.37 -8.32
C LYS A 55 17.64 -8.61 -9.13
N ALA A 56 17.23 -9.79 -8.65
CA ALA A 56 17.42 -11.05 -9.41
C ALA A 56 16.59 -11.08 -10.70
N ALA A 57 15.35 -10.60 -10.67
CA ALA A 57 14.45 -10.56 -11.82
C ALA A 57 14.92 -9.59 -12.93
N LEU A 58 15.54 -8.45 -12.55
CA LEU A 58 16.13 -7.48 -13.48
C LEU A 58 17.34 -8.03 -14.24
N GLY A 59 17.90 -9.15 -13.83
CA GLY A 59 18.89 -9.88 -14.64
C GLY A 59 18.30 -10.51 -15.90
N TRP A 60 16.97 -10.58 -16.02
CA TRP A 60 16.28 -11.09 -17.18
C TRP A 60 15.38 -10.06 -17.87
N LEU A 61 14.52 -9.38 -17.10
CA LEU A 61 13.52 -8.46 -17.63
C LEU A 61 13.95 -7.00 -17.45
N SER A 62 13.63 -6.16 -18.44
CA SER A 62 13.74 -4.70 -18.25
C SER A 62 12.78 -4.22 -17.16
N PRO A 63 13.03 -3.04 -16.53
CA PRO A 63 12.16 -2.50 -15.50
C PRO A 63 10.68 -2.45 -15.89
N GLY A 64 10.37 -2.06 -17.11
CA GLY A 64 9.00 -2.01 -17.66
C GLY A 64 8.37 -3.40 -17.73
N TRP A 65 9.06 -4.38 -18.32
CA TRP A 65 8.57 -5.75 -18.43
C TRP A 65 8.45 -6.43 -17.06
N LEU A 66 9.31 -6.09 -16.11
CA LEU A 66 9.19 -6.60 -14.75
C LEU A 66 7.90 -6.09 -14.06
N VAL A 67 7.56 -4.82 -14.25
CA VAL A 67 6.28 -4.26 -13.75
C VAL A 67 5.08 -4.92 -14.42
N VAL A 68 5.11 -5.09 -15.75
CA VAL A 68 4.04 -5.80 -16.48
C VAL A 68 3.89 -7.23 -15.97
N ALA A 69 4.98 -7.99 -15.89
CA ALA A 69 4.95 -9.40 -15.48
C ALA A 69 4.41 -9.57 -14.06
N ARG A 70 4.93 -8.80 -13.08
CA ARG A 70 4.52 -8.93 -11.68
C ARG A 70 3.05 -8.60 -11.46
N PHE A 71 2.55 -7.53 -12.09
CA PHE A 71 1.16 -7.12 -11.91
C PHE A 71 0.19 -7.93 -12.76
N ALA A 72 0.57 -8.35 -13.98
CA ALA A 72 -0.26 -9.21 -14.81
C ALA A 72 -0.46 -10.61 -14.18
N LEU A 73 0.62 -11.23 -13.67
CA LEU A 73 0.55 -12.51 -12.97
C LEU A 73 -0.30 -12.41 -11.70
N ALA A 74 -0.09 -11.37 -10.89
CA ALA A 74 -0.88 -11.15 -9.69
C ALA A 74 -2.36 -10.86 -10.00
N ALA A 75 -2.64 -10.07 -11.06
CA ALA A 75 -3.99 -9.83 -11.53
C ALA A 75 -4.67 -11.12 -11.98
N ALA A 76 -3.98 -11.95 -12.78
CA ALA A 76 -4.53 -13.21 -13.27
C ALA A 76 -5.01 -14.11 -12.13
N VAL A 77 -4.21 -14.24 -11.06
CA VAL A 77 -4.59 -15.04 -9.88
C VAL A 77 -5.86 -14.47 -9.23
N LEU A 78 -5.94 -13.16 -9.00
CA LEU A 78 -7.11 -12.55 -8.35
C LEU A 78 -8.35 -12.58 -9.24
N LEU A 79 -8.21 -12.39 -10.55
CA LEU A 79 -9.33 -12.44 -11.50
C LEU A 79 -9.99 -13.83 -11.57
N VAL A 80 -9.23 -14.91 -11.29
CA VAL A 80 -9.74 -16.29 -11.27
C VAL A 80 -10.29 -16.68 -9.90
N THR A 81 -9.73 -16.13 -8.81
CA THR A 81 -10.05 -16.52 -7.43
C THR A 81 -11.12 -15.67 -6.78
N VAL A 82 -11.29 -14.42 -7.20
CA VAL A 82 -12.27 -13.49 -6.64
C VAL A 82 -13.62 -13.65 -7.32
N ASP A 83 -14.68 -13.53 -6.53
CA ASP A 83 -16.07 -13.62 -7.01
C ASP A 83 -16.35 -12.61 -8.15
N ARG A 84 -17.05 -13.09 -9.19
CA ARG A 84 -17.35 -12.30 -10.40
C ARG A 84 -18.24 -11.09 -10.12
N CYS A 85 -19.17 -11.18 -9.16
CA CYS A 85 -20.01 -10.05 -8.79
C CYS A 85 -19.20 -8.97 -8.13
N ALA A 86 -18.29 -9.34 -7.22
CA ALA A 86 -17.34 -8.40 -6.58
C ALA A 86 -16.39 -7.75 -7.61
N LEU A 87 -15.89 -8.52 -8.57
CA LEU A 87 -15.05 -7.99 -9.65
C LEU A 87 -15.80 -6.97 -10.51
N ARG A 88 -17.05 -7.28 -10.92
CA ARG A 88 -17.88 -6.35 -11.70
C ARG A 88 -18.15 -5.05 -10.94
N ALA A 89 -18.42 -5.13 -9.63
CA ALA A 89 -18.61 -3.95 -8.78
C ALA A 89 -17.35 -3.10 -8.64
N ALA A 90 -16.16 -3.74 -8.62
CA ALA A 90 -14.87 -3.10 -8.52
C ALA A 90 -14.38 -2.51 -9.86
N PHE A 91 -14.85 -3.04 -11.00
CA PHE A 91 -14.37 -2.68 -12.34
C PHE A 91 -14.89 -1.29 -12.76
N ARG A 92 -14.26 -0.26 -12.20
CA ARG A 92 -14.56 1.16 -12.45
C ARG A 92 -13.30 1.86 -12.93
N TRP A 93 -13.45 2.85 -13.80
CA TRP A 93 -12.32 3.58 -14.37
C TRP A 93 -11.43 4.23 -13.30
N GLN A 94 -12.04 4.72 -12.20
CA GLN A 94 -11.27 5.30 -11.09
C GLN A 94 -10.34 4.28 -10.44
N VAL A 95 -10.81 3.04 -10.24
CA VAL A 95 -10.00 1.97 -9.65
C VAL A 95 -8.85 1.59 -10.58
N LEU A 96 -9.12 1.49 -11.89
CA LEU A 96 -8.08 1.27 -12.91
C LEU A 96 -7.05 2.41 -12.92
N ALA A 97 -7.51 3.67 -12.91
CA ALA A 97 -6.63 4.83 -12.92
C ALA A 97 -5.75 4.91 -11.66
N TRP A 98 -6.32 4.64 -10.48
CA TRP A 98 -5.54 4.56 -9.25
C TRP A 98 -4.52 3.40 -9.27
N GLY A 99 -4.87 2.26 -9.87
CA GLY A 99 -3.93 1.17 -10.11
C GLY A 99 -2.82 1.56 -11.09
N ALA A 100 -3.20 2.19 -12.20
CA ALA A 100 -2.28 2.63 -13.24
C ALA A 100 -1.23 3.62 -12.71
N VAL A 101 -1.67 4.68 -12.04
CA VAL A 101 -0.78 5.71 -11.51
C VAL A 101 -0.10 5.25 -10.22
N GLY A 102 -0.89 4.71 -9.30
CA GLY A 102 -0.43 4.43 -7.95
C GLY A 102 0.43 3.18 -7.81
N PHE A 103 0.16 2.15 -8.58
CA PHE A 103 0.95 0.92 -8.52
C PHE A 103 1.87 0.80 -9.75
N GLY A 104 1.31 0.83 -10.96
CA GLY A 104 2.11 0.72 -12.18
C GLY A 104 3.11 1.85 -12.34
N GLY A 105 2.63 3.07 -12.31
CA GLY A 105 3.44 4.27 -12.48
C GLY A 105 4.44 4.46 -11.33
N SER A 106 4.01 4.30 -10.08
CA SER A 106 4.91 4.46 -8.94
C SER A 106 6.06 3.46 -8.94
N VAL A 107 5.76 2.17 -9.19
CA VAL A 107 6.81 1.12 -9.22
C VAL A 107 7.74 1.30 -10.42
N LEU A 108 7.23 1.76 -11.55
CA LEU A 108 8.06 2.08 -12.72
C LEU A 108 9.01 3.25 -12.44
N VAL A 109 8.50 4.33 -11.86
CA VAL A 109 9.30 5.50 -11.45
C VAL A 109 10.32 5.11 -10.38
N GLN A 110 9.93 4.28 -9.39
CA GLN A 110 10.83 3.76 -8.36
C GLN A 110 11.97 2.93 -8.95
N ASN A 111 11.67 1.98 -9.83
CA ASN A 111 12.69 1.15 -10.47
C ASN A 111 13.63 1.98 -11.35
N THR A 112 13.10 3.00 -12.02
CA THR A 112 13.89 3.95 -12.82
C THR A 112 14.81 4.80 -11.95
N GLY A 113 14.33 5.21 -10.77
CA GLY A 113 15.13 5.90 -9.75
C GLY A 113 16.21 4.99 -9.17
N LEU A 114 15.84 3.78 -8.75
CA LEU A 114 16.76 2.77 -8.20
C LEU A 114 17.90 2.43 -9.16
N ALA A 115 17.65 2.43 -10.46
CA ALA A 115 18.69 2.22 -11.46
C ALA A 115 19.74 3.36 -11.51
N ARG A 116 19.43 4.52 -10.91
CA ARG A 116 20.25 5.77 -10.92
C ARG A 116 20.71 6.23 -9.55
N THR A 117 20.29 5.54 -8.48
CA THR A 117 20.72 5.81 -7.11
C THR A 117 21.11 4.50 -6.42
N SER A 118 21.61 4.59 -5.18
CA SER A 118 21.95 3.39 -4.42
C SER A 118 20.71 2.73 -3.80
N VAL A 119 20.80 1.42 -3.53
CA VAL A 119 19.77 0.68 -2.80
C VAL A 119 19.53 1.30 -1.43
N THR A 120 20.59 1.72 -0.74
CA THR A 120 20.54 2.39 0.56
C THR A 120 19.74 3.69 0.51
N HIS A 121 20.01 4.57 -0.48
CA HIS A 121 19.26 5.81 -0.66
C HIS A 121 17.80 5.53 -0.97
N THR A 122 17.51 4.56 -1.85
CA THR A 122 16.15 4.13 -2.15
C THR A 122 15.42 3.68 -0.89
N ALA A 123 16.04 2.83 -0.05
CA ALA A 123 15.42 2.35 1.19
C ALA A 123 15.14 3.50 2.18
N LEU A 124 16.08 4.45 2.32
CA LEU A 124 15.90 5.64 3.14
C LEU A 124 14.72 6.49 2.68
N LEU A 125 14.63 6.74 1.38
CA LEU A 125 13.61 7.59 0.80
C LEU A 125 12.23 6.93 0.88
N ILE A 126 12.13 5.61 0.68
CA ILE A 126 10.90 4.82 0.89
C ILE A 126 10.43 4.93 2.35
N GLY A 127 11.35 4.96 3.29
CA GLY A 127 11.04 5.15 4.71
C GLY A 127 10.37 6.50 5.06
N ALA A 128 10.37 7.48 4.15
CA ALA A 128 9.59 8.70 4.31
C ALA A 128 8.08 8.49 4.04
N GLY A 129 7.69 7.32 3.49
CA GLY A 129 6.31 7.02 3.10
C GLY A 129 5.27 7.28 4.19
N PRO A 130 5.41 6.77 5.42
CA PRO A 130 4.44 7.00 6.49
C PRO A 130 4.22 8.46 6.84
N ILE A 131 5.29 9.27 6.79
CA ILE A 131 5.18 10.72 7.03
C ILE A 131 4.38 11.38 5.90
N LEU A 132 4.69 11.03 4.64
CA LEU A 132 3.94 11.53 3.49
C LEU A 132 2.46 11.10 3.54
N VAL A 133 2.18 9.85 3.89
CA VAL A 133 0.80 9.37 4.10
C VAL A 133 0.09 10.22 5.17
N ALA A 134 0.74 10.49 6.31
CA ALA A 134 0.15 11.28 7.39
C ALA A 134 -0.10 12.75 6.96
N VAL A 135 0.85 13.35 6.24
CA VAL A 135 0.70 14.73 5.71
C VAL A 135 -0.45 14.80 4.69
N ILE A 136 -0.48 13.88 3.73
CA ILE A 136 -1.52 13.84 2.69
C ILE A 136 -2.89 13.55 3.33
N ALA A 137 -2.97 12.61 4.27
CA ALA A 137 -4.21 12.31 4.99
C ALA A 137 -4.70 13.51 5.79
N ALA A 138 -3.81 14.25 6.45
CA ALA A 138 -4.16 15.48 7.17
C ALA A 138 -4.70 16.56 6.23
N ALA A 139 -4.07 16.76 5.08
CA ALA A 139 -4.51 17.72 4.07
C ALA A 139 -5.85 17.31 3.43
N TRP A 140 -6.01 16.03 3.10
CA TRP A 140 -7.18 15.51 2.39
C TRP A 140 -8.42 15.39 3.28
N HIS A 141 -8.23 14.90 4.52
CA HIS A 141 -9.33 14.68 5.46
C HIS A 141 -9.48 15.80 6.50
N ARG A 142 -8.63 16.83 6.44
CA ARG A 142 -8.57 17.93 7.44
C ARG A 142 -8.45 17.41 8.88
N ASN A 143 -7.82 16.26 9.05
CA ASN A 143 -7.66 15.60 10.34
C ASN A 143 -6.18 15.31 10.59
N VAL A 144 -5.58 16.08 11.47
CA VAL A 144 -4.15 15.96 11.78
C VAL A 144 -3.91 14.77 12.70
N ALA A 145 -2.91 13.97 12.39
CA ALA A 145 -2.45 12.89 13.25
C ALA A 145 -2.06 13.44 14.64
N ARG A 146 -2.19 12.60 15.66
CA ARG A 146 -1.85 13.01 17.04
C ARG A 146 -0.35 13.28 17.17
N PRO A 147 0.08 14.16 18.09
CA PRO A 147 1.51 14.42 18.31
C PRO A 147 2.35 13.17 18.55
N VAL A 148 1.77 12.18 19.27
CA VAL A 148 2.42 10.88 19.51
C VAL A 148 2.65 10.10 18.21
N ALA A 149 1.74 10.19 17.24
CA ALA A 149 1.93 9.54 15.94
C ALA A 149 3.06 10.22 15.15
N TRP A 150 3.14 11.56 15.18
CA TRP A 150 4.25 12.30 14.59
C TRP A 150 5.59 11.96 15.22
N ALA A 151 5.64 11.85 16.56
CA ALA A 151 6.84 11.37 17.25
C ALA A 151 7.22 9.94 16.82
N GLY A 152 6.23 9.04 16.68
CA GLY A 152 6.45 7.69 16.20
C GLY A 152 7.02 7.65 14.77
N PHE A 153 6.51 8.48 13.86
CA PHE A 153 7.05 8.60 12.50
C PHE A 153 8.48 9.12 12.51
N ALA A 154 8.79 10.12 13.33
CA ALA A 154 10.14 10.66 13.46
C ALA A 154 11.13 9.60 14.01
N VAL A 155 10.70 8.82 15.02
CA VAL A 155 11.51 7.72 15.58
C VAL A 155 11.75 6.63 14.54
N SER A 156 10.71 6.21 13.79
CA SER A 156 10.86 5.25 12.69
C SER A 156 11.82 5.73 11.62
N LEU A 157 11.68 6.99 11.18
CA LEU A 157 12.58 7.57 10.17
C LEU A 157 14.02 7.64 10.68
N GLY A 158 14.23 8.03 11.95
CA GLY A 158 15.55 7.99 12.58
C GLY A 158 16.12 6.57 12.60
N GLY A 159 15.31 5.56 12.89
CA GLY A 159 15.70 4.16 12.83
C GLY A 159 16.13 3.72 11.41
N ILE A 160 15.42 4.13 10.37
CA ILE A 160 15.79 3.86 8.97
C ILE A 160 17.12 4.51 8.62
N VAL A 161 17.35 5.78 9.03
CA VAL A 161 18.63 6.47 8.83
C VAL A 161 19.79 5.73 9.51
N VAL A 162 19.59 5.23 10.72
CA VAL A 162 20.58 4.44 11.45
C VAL A 162 20.91 3.13 10.73
N VAL A 163 19.89 2.39 10.27
CA VAL A 163 20.08 1.13 9.52
C VAL A 163 20.82 1.38 8.21
N ALA A 164 20.41 2.39 7.45
CA ALA A 164 20.96 2.67 6.13
C ALA A 164 22.27 3.46 6.14
N GLY A 165 22.57 4.19 7.22
CA GLY A 165 23.76 5.07 7.32
C GLY A 165 25.13 4.37 7.36
N GLY A 166 25.16 3.04 7.14
CA GLY A 166 26.41 2.24 7.06
C GLY A 166 26.97 2.06 5.66
N HIS A 167 26.26 2.45 4.61
CA HIS A 167 26.60 2.12 3.23
C HIS A 167 26.69 3.41 2.39
N GLY A 168 27.89 3.88 2.19
CA GLY A 168 28.16 4.98 1.26
C GLY A 168 28.20 4.48 -0.17
N GLY A 169 27.66 5.20 -1.10
CA GLY A 169 27.89 4.95 -2.52
C GLY A 169 26.86 5.57 -3.47
N GLY A 170 27.34 6.40 -4.38
CA GLY A 170 26.79 6.56 -5.71
C GLY A 170 25.38 7.08 -5.89
N ALA A 171 24.90 7.95 -5.00
CA ALA A 171 23.60 8.57 -5.19
C ALA A 171 23.64 9.68 -6.25
N THR A 172 22.65 9.70 -7.14
CA THR A 172 22.41 10.85 -8.02
C THR A 172 21.16 11.59 -7.57
N GLY A 173 21.21 12.92 -7.50
CA GLY A 173 20.05 13.72 -7.11
C GLY A 173 18.80 13.47 -7.97
N PHE A 174 18.99 13.14 -9.24
CA PHE A 174 17.88 12.78 -10.14
C PHE A 174 17.27 11.42 -9.77
N GLY A 175 18.09 10.40 -9.45
CA GLY A 175 17.61 9.11 -8.98
C GLY A 175 16.80 9.23 -7.70
N ASP A 176 17.32 9.98 -6.73
CA ASP A 176 16.66 10.25 -5.45
C ASP A 176 15.32 10.99 -5.63
N ALA A 177 15.28 11.98 -6.53
CA ALA A 177 14.04 12.69 -6.85
C ALA A 177 12.96 11.77 -7.45
N LEU A 178 13.33 10.82 -8.32
CA LEU A 178 12.43 9.82 -8.86
C LEU A 178 11.90 8.89 -7.77
N VAL A 179 12.76 8.44 -6.87
CA VAL A 179 12.33 7.61 -5.73
C VAL A 179 11.35 8.39 -4.85
N LEU A 180 11.67 9.64 -4.47
CA LEU A 180 10.74 10.48 -3.69
C LEU A 180 9.40 10.69 -4.39
N LEU A 181 9.41 10.92 -5.71
CA LEU A 181 8.19 11.02 -6.50
C LEU A 181 7.37 9.72 -6.42
N SER A 182 8.02 8.57 -6.54
CA SER A 182 7.34 7.28 -6.40
C SER A 182 6.69 7.09 -5.03
N VAL A 183 7.39 7.48 -3.96
CA VAL A 183 6.87 7.41 -2.58
C VAL A 183 5.68 8.35 -2.39
N LEU A 184 5.73 9.56 -2.96
CA LEU A 184 4.60 10.49 -2.96
C LEU A 184 3.38 9.91 -3.68
N MET A 185 3.58 9.25 -4.83
CA MET A 185 2.52 8.56 -5.57
C MET A 185 1.90 7.44 -4.73
N VAL A 186 2.71 6.57 -4.12
CA VAL A 186 2.25 5.49 -3.23
C VAL A 186 1.51 6.05 -2.03
N ALA A 187 2.03 7.09 -1.38
CA ALA A 187 1.40 7.73 -0.23
C ALA A 187 0.02 8.31 -0.59
N THR A 188 -0.09 8.95 -1.76
CA THR A 188 -1.35 9.50 -2.27
C THR A 188 -2.39 8.40 -2.51
N VAL A 189 -1.98 7.30 -3.14
CA VAL A 189 -2.85 6.14 -3.36
C VAL A 189 -3.25 5.48 -2.05
N THR A 190 -2.34 5.35 -1.10
CA THR A 190 -2.62 4.80 0.23
C THR A 190 -3.75 5.57 0.92
N VAL A 191 -3.75 6.90 0.82
CA VAL A 191 -4.83 7.74 1.37
C VAL A 191 -6.13 7.59 0.56
N ALA A 192 -6.06 7.61 -0.78
CA ALA A 192 -7.23 7.44 -1.65
C ALA A 192 -7.87 6.06 -1.53
N GLN A 193 -7.06 5.02 -1.27
CA GLN A 193 -7.48 3.63 -1.18
C GLN A 193 -8.52 3.40 -0.08
N GLY A 194 -8.45 4.13 1.02
CA GLY A 194 -9.47 4.08 2.07
C GLY A 194 -10.89 4.27 1.52
N ARG A 195 -11.09 5.28 0.66
CA ARG A 195 -12.38 5.55 0.00
C ARG A 195 -12.75 4.51 -1.07
N LEU A 196 -11.75 4.03 -1.81
CA LEU A 196 -11.99 3.00 -2.83
C LEU A 196 -12.45 1.67 -2.23
N LEU A 197 -12.03 1.38 -0.99
CA LEU A 197 -12.36 0.15 -0.27
C LEU A 197 -13.69 0.21 0.47
N GLU A 198 -14.33 1.38 0.61
CA GLU A 198 -15.59 1.52 1.32
C GLU A 198 -16.71 0.70 0.67
N GLY A 199 -17.25 -0.27 1.42
CA GLY A 199 -18.31 -1.16 0.95
C GLY A 199 -17.93 -2.10 -0.18
N GLN A 200 -16.64 -2.21 -0.51
CA GLN A 200 -16.12 -3.05 -1.59
C GLN A 200 -15.34 -4.26 -1.06
N ASN A 201 -15.18 -5.26 -1.90
CA ASN A 201 -14.28 -6.37 -1.61
C ASN A 201 -12.83 -5.94 -1.87
N PRO A 202 -11.93 -5.95 -0.86
CA PRO A 202 -10.55 -5.49 -1.02
C PRO A 202 -9.78 -6.25 -2.11
N ALA A 203 -9.96 -7.57 -2.22
CA ALA A 203 -9.28 -8.37 -3.24
C ALA A 203 -9.76 -8.03 -4.66
N ALA A 204 -11.06 -7.71 -4.82
CA ALA A 204 -11.60 -7.27 -6.10
C ALA A 204 -11.04 -5.91 -6.53
N ILE A 205 -10.97 -4.95 -5.60
CA ILE A 205 -10.34 -3.64 -5.85
C ILE A 205 -8.87 -3.82 -6.25
N THR A 206 -8.12 -4.63 -5.49
CA THR A 206 -6.71 -4.92 -5.78
C THR A 206 -6.52 -5.59 -7.14
N ALA A 207 -7.39 -6.54 -7.52
CA ALA A 207 -7.35 -7.18 -8.84
C ALA A 207 -7.46 -6.16 -9.99
N VAL A 208 -8.44 -5.25 -9.90
CA VAL A 208 -8.67 -4.21 -10.91
C VAL A 208 -7.51 -3.20 -10.94
N GLN A 209 -6.96 -2.85 -9.77
CA GLN A 209 -5.77 -2.00 -9.69
C GLN A 209 -4.55 -2.65 -10.33
N PHE A 210 -4.36 -3.96 -10.17
CA PHE A 210 -3.26 -4.68 -10.84
C PHE A 210 -3.41 -4.70 -12.36
N VAL A 211 -4.64 -4.86 -12.86
CA VAL A 211 -4.91 -4.72 -14.31
C VAL A 211 -4.50 -3.32 -14.78
N GLY A 212 -4.94 -2.27 -14.08
CA GLY A 212 -4.56 -0.89 -14.38
C GLY A 212 -3.04 -0.69 -14.37
N ALA A 213 -2.34 -1.25 -13.39
CA ALA A 213 -0.90 -1.18 -13.26
C ALA A 213 -0.16 -1.85 -14.43
N ALA A 214 -0.57 -3.06 -14.81
CA ALA A 214 0.02 -3.79 -15.94
C ALA A 214 -0.22 -3.05 -17.27
N LEU A 215 -1.44 -2.57 -17.51
CA LEU A 215 -1.79 -1.82 -18.71
C LEU A 215 -1.02 -0.51 -18.82
N ALA A 216 -0.81 0.21 -17.74
CA ALA A 216 -0.05 1.46 -17.74
C ALA A 216 1.45 1.25 -17.99
N ALA A 217 2.01 0.15 -17.50
CA ALA A 217 3.42 -0.16 -17.69
C ALA A 217 3.72 -0.72 -19.09
N LEU A 218 2.74 -1.32 -19.78
CA LEU A 218 2.94 -2.00 -21.06
C LEU A 218 3.49 -1.09 -22.16
N PRO A 219 2.97 0.11 -22.43
CA PRO A 219 3.53 1.01 -23.45
C PRO A 219 5.01 1.34 -23.16
N VAL A 220 5.34 1.63 -21.90
CA VAL A 220 6.71 1.94 -21.50
C VAL A 220 7.61 0.71 -21.69
N ALA A 221 7.15 -0.48 -21.32
CA ALA A 221 7.89 -1.73 -21.49
C ALA A 221 8.25 -1.98 -22.96
N VAL A 222 7.28 -1.81 -23.87
CA VAL A 222 7.47 -2.00 -25.31
C VAL A 222 8.39 -0.93 -25.88
N CYS A 223 8.18 0.35 -25.53
CA CYS A 223 8.97 1.44 -26.12
C CYS A 223 10.41 1.51 -25.62
N THR A 224 10.68 1.07 -24.37
CA THR A 224 12.02 1.21 -23.76
C THR A 224 12.77 -0.11 -23.66
N GLY A 225 12.09 -1.24 -23.55
CA GLY A 225 12.68 -2.56 -23.31
C GLY A 225 12.68 -3.50 -24.52
N GLY A 226 12.07 -3.10 -25.63
CA GLY A 226 11.83 -4.01 -26.74
C GLY A 226 10.94 -5.20 -26.36
N LEU A 227 10.96 -6.27 -27.16
CA LEU A 227 10.26 -7.51 -26.79
C LEU A 227 11.07 -8.32 -25.77
N PRO A 228 10.43 -8.97 -24.79
CA PRO A 228 11.13 -9.82 -23.84
C PRO A 228 11.75 -11.02 -24.58
N HIS A 229 13.00 -11.31 -24.30
CA HIS A 229 13.71 -12.49 -24.83
C HIS A 229 13.58 -13.66 -23.86
N ALA A 230 13.88 -14.86 -24.33
CA ALA A 230 13.90 -16.04 -23.47
C ALA A 230 14.95 -15.88 -22.37
N PRO A 231 14.69 -16.42 -21.16
CA PRO A 231 15.69 -16.39 -20.09
C PRO A 231 16.94 -17.15 -20.51
N ALA A 232 18.10 -16.73 -19.99
CA ALA A 232 19.36 -17.38 -20.31
C ALA A 232 19.29 -18.90 -19.97
N PRO A 233 19.89 -19.77 -20.79
CA PRO A 233 19.94 -21.19 -20.47
C PRO A 233 20.74 -21.45 -19.19
N GLY A 234 20.31 -22.46 -18.43
CA GLY A 234 21.00 -22.89 -17.19
C GLY A 234 20.48 -22.23 -15.90
N GLY A 235 21.27 -22.35 -14.85
CA GLY A 235 20.86 -21.99 -13.50
C GLY A 235 20.53 -20.49 -13.30
N ALA A 236 21.24 -19.60 -13.97
CA ALA A 236 21.00 -18.15 -13.88
C ALA A 236 19.62 -17.76 -14.42
N GLY A 237 19.21 -18.35 -15.54
CA GLY A 237 17.87 -18.12 -16.10
C GLY A 237 16.77 -18.69 -15.21
N ALA A 238 16.97 -19.88 -14.65
CA ALA A 238 16.03 -20.47 -13.69
C ALA A 238 15.85 -19.59 -12.46
N VAL A 239 16.94 -19.05 -11.88
CA VAL A 239 16.89 -18.11 -10.76
C VAL A 239 16.09 -16.85 -11.11
N ALA A 240 16.31 -16.29 -12.31
CA ALA A 240 15.59 -15.09 -12.75
C ALA A 240 14.08 -15.36 -12.93
N VAL A 241 13.69 -16.51 -13.51
CA VAL A 241 12.28 -16.91 -13.64
C VAL A 241 11.64 -17.11 -12.27
N VAL A 242 12.30 -17.82 -11.36
CA VAL A 242 11.82 -18.02 -9.99
C VAL A 242 11.68 -16.68 -9.27
N ALA A 243 12.63 -15.76 -9.48
CA ALA A 243 12.57 -14.41 -8.90
C ALA A 243 11.36 -13.60 -9.43
N VAL A 244 11.06 -13.68 -10.73
CA VAL A 244 9.88 -13.01 -11.32
C VAL A 244 8.58 -13.57 -10.73
N VAL A 245 8.44 -14.90 -10.66
CA VAL A 245 7.26 -15.55 -10.08
C VAL A 245 7.17 -15.27 -8.59
N GLY A 246 8.27 -15.38 -7.86
CA GLY A 246 8.34 -15.05 -6.44
C GLY A 246 7.96 -13.58 -6.17
N LEU A 247 8.45 -12.66 -6.98
CA LEU A 247 8.11 -11.24 -6.89
C LEU A 247 6.62 -10.99 -7.19
N ALA A 248 6.03 -11.69 -8.18
CA ALA A 248 4.62 -11.58 -8.50
C ALA A 248 3.74 -12.07 -7.34
N ILE A 249 4.11 -13.15 -6.67
CA ILE A 249 3.33 -13.75 -5.58
C ILE A 249 3.68 -13.09 -4.25
N VAL A 250 4.93 -13.22 -3.81
CA VAL A 250 5.36 -12.80 -2.47
C VAL A 250 5.60 -11.30 -2.38
N GLY A 251 6.13 -10.68 -3.44
CA GLY A 251 6.40 -9.24 -3.47
C GLY A 251 5.24 -8.39 -4.00
N THR A 252 4.17 -9.00 -4.54
CA THR A 252 3.05 -8.24 -5.13
C THR A 252 1.69 -8.77 -4.66
N LEU A 253 1.27 -9.96 -5.07
CA LEU A 253 -0.06 -10.48 -4.78
C LEU A 253 -0.36 -10.50 -3.28
N VAL A 254 0.51 -11.13 -2.50
CA VAL A 254 0.33 -11.31 -1.05
C VAL A 254 0.34 -9.96 -0.32
N PRO A 255 1.37 -9.11 -0.43
CA PRO A 255 1.43 -7.91 0.37
C PRO A 255 0.35 -6.88 -0.01
N PHE A 256 0.08 -6.65 -1.30
CA PHE A 256 -0.96 -5.70 -1.70
C PHE A 256 -2.36 -6.15 -1.28
N THR A 257 -2.66 -7.46 -1.37
CA THR A 257 -3.94 -8.01 -0.94
C THR A 257 -4.12 -7.92 0.58
N LEU A 258 -3.08 -8.29 1.33
CA LEU A 258 -3.07 -8.18 2.79
C LEU A 258 -3.14 -6.72 3.25
N PHE A 259 -2.45 -5.83 2.57
CA PHE A 259 -2.47 -4.41 2.88
C PHE A 259 -3.85 -3.79 2.62
N ALA A 260 -4.46 -4.08 1.46
CA ALA A 260 -5.83 -3.65 1.14
C ALA A 260 -6.84 -4.21 2.16
N TYR A 261 -6.71 -5.48 2.55
CA TYR A 261 -7.53 -6.10 3.59
C TYR A 261 -7.36 -5.38 4.94
N GLY A 262 -6.14 -5.06 5.33
CA GLY A 262 -5.85 -4.33 6.55
C GLY A 262 -6.39 -2.89 6.52
N GLN A 263 -6.17 -2.16 5.43
CA GLN A 263 -6.66 -0.80 5.22
C GLN A 263 -8.19 -0.68 5.23
N HIS A 264 -8.90 -1.74 4.85
CA HIS A 264 -10.37 -1.76 4.95
C HIS A 264 -10.88 -1.58 6.39
N ALA A 265 -10.07 -1.90 7.40
CA ALA A 265 -10.45 -1.90 8.80
C ALA A 265 -9.75 -0.85 9.67
N VAL A 266 -8.69 -0.21 9.16
CA VAL A 266 -7.92 0.82 9.88
C VAL A 266 -7.73 2.06 9.00
N SER A 267 -7.30 3.18 9.60
CA SER A 267 -7.01 4.41 8.86
C SER A 267 -5.72 4.29 8.01
N ALA A 268 -5.60 5.16 7.00
CA ALA A 268 -4.43 5.19 6.13
C ALA A 268 -3.13 5.46 6.92
N GLU A 269 -3.18 6.30 7.96
CA GLU A 269 -2.01 6.61 8.79
C GLU A 269 -1.53 5.37 9.55
N VAL A 270 -2.46 4.57 10.10
CA VAL A 270 -2.14 3.32 10.78
C VAL A 270 -1.57 2.31 9.78
N ALA A 271 -2.21 2.15 8.62
CA ALA A 271 -1.73 1.24 7.60
C ALA A 271 -0.35 1.67 7.08
N GLY A 272 -0.15 2.97 6.83
CA GLY A 272 1.11 3.54 6.38
C GLY A 272 2.27 3.30 7.32
N ALA A 273 2.03 3.28 8.64
CA ALA A 273 3.09 2.99 9.62
C ALA A 273 3.73 1.61 9.43
N PHE A 274 2.97 0.61 8.93
CA PHE A 274 3.49 -0.73 8.69
C PHE A 274 4.38 -0.83 7.44
N LEU A 275 4.39 0.17 6.55
CA LEU A 275 5.34 0.25 5.43
C LEU A 275 6.80 0.33 5.93
N ASN A 276 7.03 0.84 7.14
CA ASN A 276 8.37 0.87 7.74
C ASN A 276 8.96 -0.52 8.04
N LEU A 277 8.17 -1.59 7.98
CA LEU A 277 8.69 -2.95 8.07
C LEU A 277 9.49 -3.35 6.83
N GLU A 278 9.19 -2.76 5.66
CA GLU A 278 9.89 -3.06 4.40
C GLU A 278 11.40 -2.84 4.50
N PRO A 279 11.91 -1.64 4.88
CA PRO A 279 13.34 -1.42 5.02
C PRO A 279 13.98 -2.25 6.13
N LEU A 280 13.26 -2.55 7.22
CA LEU A 280 13.76 -3.41 8.28
C LEU A 280 13.99 -4.84 7.80
N ILE A 281 12.99 -5.44 7.15
CA ILE A 281 13.08 -6.80 6.62
C ILE A 281 14.05 -6.87 5.44
N GLY A 282 14.07 -5.84 4.58
CA GLY A 282 15.05 -5.72 3.48
C GLY A 282 16.49 -5.70 3.99
N SER A 283 16.77 -4.94 5.04
CA SER A 283 18.09 -4.91 5.67
C SER A 283 18.45 -6.27 6.32
N LEU A 284 17.50 -6.92 6.98
CA LEU A 284 17.72 -8.26 7.55
C LEU A 284 17.98 -9.28 6.43
N ALA A 285 17.26 -9.21 5.32
CA ALA A 285 17.50 -10.05 4.15
C ALA A 285 18.89 -9.80 3.54
N GLY A 286 19.39 -8.56 3.54
CA GLY A 286 20.75 -8.21 3.15
C GLY A 286 21.79 -8.95 3.98
N VAL A 287 21.62 -8.96 5.30
CA VAL A 287 22.50 -9.70 6.20
C VAL A 287 22.46 -11.22 5.95
N VAL A 288 21.25 -11.79 5.82
CA VAL A 288 21.08 -13.25 5.74
C VAL A 288 21.48 -13.81 4.37
N PHE A 289 21.12 -13.13 3.27
CA PHE A 289 21.27 -13.64 1.92
C PHE A 289 22.44 -13.03 1.14
N PHE A 290 22.91 -11.85 1.54
CA PHE A 290 23.97 -11.12 0.85
C PHE A 290 25.22 -10.92 1.71
N ALA A 291 25.26 -11.54 2.90
CA ALA A 291 26.38 -11.45 3.85
C ALA A 291 26.73 -9.98 4.24
N ASP A 292 25.74 -9.10 4.24
CA ASP A 292 25.92 -7.73 4.73
C ASP A 292 26.27 -7.76 6.23
N PRO A 293 27.16 -6.88 6.73
CA PRO A 293 27.59 -6.91 8.12
C PRO A 293 26.43 -6.63 9.09
N ALA A 294 26.12 -7.61 9.94
CA ALA A 294 25.20 -7.44 11.07
C ALA A 294 25.90 -6.67 12.19
N GLY A 295 25.54 -5.41 12.39
CA GLY A 295 26.14 -4.56 13.42
C GLY A 295 25.12 -3.94 14.38
N PRO A 296 25.58 -3.25 15.43
CA PRO A 296 24.70 -2.56 16.39
C PRO A 296 23.69 -1.61 15.73
N ARG A 297 24.03 -1.06 14.56
CA ARG A 297 23.15 -0.18 13.79
C ARG A 297 21.87 -0.86 13.35
N LEU A 298 21.93 -2.11 12.89
CA LEU A 298 20.74 -2.89 12.51
C LEU A 298 19.83 -3.12 13.72
N LEU A 299 20.42 -3.45 14.87
CA LEU A 299 19.65 -3.67 16.10
C LEU A 299 19.01 -2.37 16.61
N ILE A 300 19.78 -1.30 16.76
CA ILE A 300 19.30 0.01 17.25
C ILE A 300 18.24 0.57 16.32
N GLY A 301 18.53 0.58 15.01
CA GLY A 301 17.59 1.08 14.00
C GLY A 301 16.34 0.23 13.90
N GLY A 302 16.47 -1.11 13.98
CA GLY A 302 15.34 -2.03 14.00
C GLY A 302 14.40 -1.81 15.18
N VAL A 303 14.96 -1.65 16.39
CA VAL A 303 14.17 -1.33 17.60
C VAL A 303 13.49 0.03 17.45
N ALA A 304 14.17 1.04 16.90
CA ALA A 304 13.59 2.35 16.65
C ALA A 304 12.43 2.28 15.63
N ILE A 305 12.58 1.53 14.52
CA ILE A 305 11.52 1.33 13.54
C ILE A 305 10.29 0.69 14.18
N LEU A 306 10.47 -0.42 14.89
CA LEU A 306 9.36 -1.12 15.57
C LEU A 306 8.70 -0.25 16.64
N GLY A 307 9.49 0.45 17.45
CA GLY A 307 9.00 1.38 18.45
C GLY A 307 8.19 2.52 17.82
N GLY A 308 8.66 3.08 16.74
CA GLY A 308 7.96 4.13 15.99
C GLY A 308 6.65 3.64 15.36
N ILE A 309 6.61 2.41 14.83
CA ILE A 309 5.36 1.77 14.35
C ILE A 309 4.34 1.66 15.49
N VAL A 310 4.76 1.15 16.64
CA VAL A 310 3.88 1.03 17.81
C VAL A 310 3.37 2.39 18.25
N MET A 311 4.26 3.39 18.40
CA MET A 311 3.89 4.74 18.81
C MET A 311 2.90 5.40 17.83
N SER A 312 3.11 5.23 16.52
CA SER A 312 2.25 5.85 15.50
C SER A 312 0.92 5.11 15.35
N SER A 313 0.88 3.78 15.53
CA SER A 313 -0.29 2.95 15.28
C SER A 313 -1.26 2.86 16.46
N VAL A 314 -0.76 2.74 17.70
CA VAL A 314 -1.60 2.52 18.91
C VAL A 314 -2.66 3.60 19.14
N PRO A 315 -2.37 4.91 18.96
CA PRO A 315 -3.38 5.95 19.15
C PRO A 315 -4.54 5.85 18.14
N GLY A 316 -4.26 5.41 16.91
CA GLY A 316 -5.27 5.19 15.86
C GLY A 316 -6.14 3.97 16.15
N LEU A 317 -5.54 2.91 16.68
CA LEU A 317 -6.23 1.66 17.03
C LEU A 317 -7.19 1.80 18.22
N ARG A 318 -6.92 2.71 19.14
CA ARG A 318 -7.77 2.96 20.33
C ARG A 318 -9.05 3.76 20.06
N ARG A 319 -9.29 4.22 18.81
CA ARG A 319 -10.51 4.94 18.41
C ARG A 319 -11.29 4.16 17.34
N PRO A 320 -11.95 3.03 17.66
CA PRO A 320 -12.89 2.44 16.74
C PRO A 320 -14.18 3.28 16.71
N GLY A 321 -14.56 3.83 15.59
CA GLY A 321 -15.95 4.16 15.34
C GLY A 321 -16.38 5.62 15.26
N ARG A 322 -15.56 6.65 15.49
CA ARG A 322 -16.03 8.05 15.32
C ARG A 322 -15.90 8.61 13.89
N ALA A 323 -15.06 8.06 13.07
CA ALA A 323 -14.93 8.48 11.65
C ALA A 323 -16.10 8.01 10.76
N ARG A 324 -16.85 6.98 11.16
CA ARG A 324 -18.01 6.47 10.39
C ARG A 324 -19.30 7.28 10.61
N LEU A 325 -19.41 8.04 11.69
CA LEU A 325 -20.64 8.81 12.01
C LEU A 325 -20.62 10.25 11.50
N ALA A 326 -19.46 10.80 11.15
CA ALA A 326 -19.35 12.16 10.60
C ALA A 326 -19.53 12.24 9.08
N ALA A 327 -19.69 11.11 8.40
CA ALA A 327 -19.91 11.05 6.94
C ALA A 327 -21.41 10.83 6.57
N VAL A 328 -22.32 10.84 7.54
CA VAL A 328 -23.77 10.62 7.37
C VAL A 328 -24.57 11.83 7.89
N GLY A 329 -23.92 12.97 8.12
CA GLY A 329 -24.58 14.22 8.43
C GLY A 329 -24.42 15.23 7.32
#